data_9e45c1d0965df0f4c5f475812b9a90c9
#
_entry.id   9e45c1d0965df0f4c5f475812b9a90c9
#
_cell.length_a   1.000
_cell.length_b   1.000
_cell.length_c   1.000
_cell.angle_alpha   90.00
_cell.angle_beta   90.00
_cell.angle_gamma   90.00
#
_symmetry.space_group_name_H-M   'P 1'
#
loop_
_entity.id
_entity.type
_entity.pdbx_description
1 polymer ?
#
loop_
_entity_poly.entity_id
_entity_poly.type
_entity_poly.pdbx_seq_one_letter_code
_entity_poly.pdbx_strand_id
1 'polypeptide(L)'
;MAEAIDIRELNIRIEQQSAFVTNLVSGMDRVIVGQKHLVDSLLIGLLSDGHILLEGVPGLAKTLAIKTLSQLIDADYSRIQFTPDLLPADVIGTMIYSQKDEKFQVKKGPVFANFVLADEINRAPAKVQSALLEAMQEKQVTIGSETFQLPNPFLVMATQNPIEQEGTYPLPEAQVDRFMLKVVIDYPSLDEEKKIIRENIAGEMPEVTPVTTAEAILRARSVVREVYIDEKIEQYIADIVFATRYPDRYALKDLKDMISFGGSPRASINLAKAARAYAFIKRRGYVVPEDVRAVAHDVLRHRIGLTYEAEASNITSEEIVSKIINKVEVP
;
A
#
# COMPACT_ATOMS: atom_id res chain seq x y z
N MET A 1 13.99 16.80 28.20
CA MET A 1 13.98 17.97 27.30
C MET A 1 14.17 17.40 25.93
N ALA A 2 13.18 17.51 25.05
CA ALA A 2 13.35 17.11 23.64
C ALA A 2 14.38 18.08 23.04
N GLU A 3 15.48 17.55 22.48
CA GLU A 3 16.41 18.35 21.69
C GLU A 3 15.62 19.01 20.55
N ALA A 4 15.81 20.32 20.38
CA ALA A 4 15.19 21.04 19.27
C ALA A 4 15.72 20.42 17.97
N ILE A 5 14.84 19.80 17.21
CA ILE A 5 15.17 19.20 15.92
C ILE A 5 15.68 20.34 15.01
N ASP A 6 16.95 20.29 14.60
CA ASP A 6 17.45 21.20 13.56
C ASP A 6 16.89 20.74 12.19
N ILE A 7 15.82 21.40 11.78
CA ILE A 7 15.14 21.10 10.50
C ILE A 7 16.10 21.23 9.31
N ARG A 8 17.14 22.08 9.41
CA ARG A 8 18.12 22.26 8.31
C ARG A 8 19.01 21.03 8.17
N GLU A 9 19.52 20.53 9.29
CA GLU A 9 20.35 19.32 9.33
C GLU A 9 19.52 18.10 8.88
N LEU A 10 18.28 18.00 9.34
CA LEU A 10 17.35 16.96 8.94
C LEU A 10 17.06 17.01 7.43
N ASN A 11 16.85 18.20 6.85
CA ASN A 11 16.64 18.34 5.41
C ASN A 11 17.86 17.88 4.59
N ILE A 12 19.07 18.24 4.98
CA ILE A 12 20.30 17.81 4.30
C ILE A 12 20.41 16.28 4.34
N ARG A 13 20.15 15.69 5.49
CA ARG A 13 20.20 14.23 5.66
C ARG A 13 19.14 13.53 4.82
N ILE A 14 17.92 14.06 4.77
CA ILE A 14 16.83 13.52 3.96
C ILE A 14 17.16 13.65 2.47
N GLU A 15 17.68 14.77 2.02
CA GLU A 15 18.07 14.96 0.63
C GLU A 15 19.12 13.92 0.18
N GLN A 16 20.11 13.64 1.03
CA GLN A 16 21.12 12.61 0.77
C GLN A 16 20.52 11.21 0.76
N GLN A 17 19.71 10.89 1.77
CA GLN A 17 19.13 9.55 1.94
C GLN A 17 17.99 9.25 0.97
N SER A 18 17.35 10.26 0.39
CA SER A 18 16.30 10.11 -0.63
C SER A 18 16.81 10.12 -2.07
N ALA A 19 18.10 10.29 -2.29
CA ALA A 19 18.67 10.38 -3.64
C ALA A 19 18.35 9.15 -4.51
N PHE A 20 18.36 7.95 -3.92
CA PHE A 20 18.03 6.72 -4.62
C PHE A 20 16.57 6.67 -5.13
N VAL A 21 15.64 7.39 -4.50
CA VAL A 21 14.23 7.44 -4.91
C VAL A 21 14.08 7.92 -6.33
N THR A 22 14.88 8.93 -6.74
CA THR A 22 14.86 9.41 -8.13
C THR A 22 15.26 8.31 -9.11
N ASN A 23 16.26 7.50 -8.76
CA ASN A 23 16.72 6.40 -9.60
C ASN A 23 15.65 5.27 -9.65
N LEU A 24 14.99 4.99 -8.52
CA LEU A 24 13.86 4.05 -8.48
C LEU A 24 12.71 4.52 -9.38
N VAL A 25 12.26 5.77 -9.23
CA VAL A 25 11.18 6.33 -10.06
C VAL A 25 11.58 6.28 -11.53
N SER A 26 12.78 6.73 -11.88
CA SER A 26 13.26 6.69 -13.27
C SER A 26 13.37 5.27 -13.81
N GLY A 27 13.75 4.30 -12.99
CA GLY A 27 13.76 2.89 -13.34
C GLY A 27 12.34 2.33 -13.59
N MET A 28 11.39 2.71 -12.73
CA MET A 28 9.98 2.36 -12.89
C MET A 28 9.38 2.97 -14.17
N ASP A 29 9.63 4.27 -14.41
CA ASP A 29 9.08 5.02 -15.56
C ASP A 29 9.59 4.49 -16.92
N ARG A 30 10.72 3.80 -16.96
CA ARG A 30 11.23 3.11 -18.17
C ARG A 30 10.42 1.89 -18.54
N VAL A 31 9.78 1.25 -17.58
CA VAL A 31 9.07 -0.02 -17.75
C VAL A 31 7.56 0.17 -17.69
N ILE A 32 7.11 1.06 -16.81
CA ILE A 32 5.71 1.32 -16.54
C ILE A 32 5.30 2.63 -17.20
N VAL A 33 4.52 2.54 -18.24
CA VAL A 33 3.99 3.72 -18.94
C VAL A 33 2.75 4.22 -18.20
N GLY A 34 2.74 5.50 -17.87
CA GLY A 34 1.67 6.07 -17.08
C GLY A 34 1.71 5.55 -15.63
N GLN A 35 0.57 5.35 -15.00
CA GLN A 35 0.44 4.73 -13.66
C GLN A 35 1.33 5.38 -12.57
N LYS A 36 1.62 6.68 -12.69
CA LYS A 36 2.47 7.40 -11.74
C LYS A 36 1.96 7.28 -10.31
N HIS A 37 0.62 7.32 -10.14
CA HIS A 37 -0.02 7.16 -8.84
C HIS A 37 0.28 5.79 -8.22
N LEU A 38 0.29 4.72 -9.02
CA LEU A 38 0.67 3.37 -8.57
C LEU A 38 2.13 3.34 -8.11
N VAL A 39 3.04 3.95 -8.88
CA VAL A 39 4.46 4.00 -8.54
C VAL A 39 4.69 4.77 -7.23
N ASP A 40 4.09 5.94 -7.08
CA ASP A 40 4.17 6.75 -5.86
C ASP A 40 3.60 5.96 -4.66
N SER A 41 2.46 5.29 -4.82
CA SER A 41 1.82 4.48 -3.77
C SER A 41 2.67 3.27 -3.36
N LEU A 42 3.34 2.60 -4.30
CA LEU A 42 4.29 1.51 -4.01
C LEU A 42 5.45 2.01 -3.16
N LEU A 43 6.01 3.17 -3.50
CA LEU A 43 7.11 3.78 -2.74
C LEU A 43 6.64 4.23 -1.35
N ILE A 44 5.46 4.83 -1.23
CA ILE A 44 4.87 5.20 0.07
C ILE A 44 4.69 3.95 0.94
N GLY A 45 4.06 2.90 0.41
CA GLY A 45 3.86 1.65 1.14
C GLY A 45 5.19 1.01 1.58
N LEU A 46 6.17 0.96 0.68
CA LEU A 46 7.50 0.43 0.97
C LEU A 46 8.22 1.21 2.08
N LEU A 47 8.26 2.53 1.98
CA LEU A 47 8.95 3.41 2.93
C LEU A 47 8.23 3.54 4.28
N SER A 48 6.91 3.38 4.30
CA SER A 48 6.09 3.43 5.51
C SER A 48 5.95 2.09 6.22
N ASP A 49 6.55 1.02 5.67
CA ASP A 49 6.39 -0.35 6.18
C ASP A 49 4.91 -0.79 6.20
N GLY A 50 4.17 -0.44 5.14
CA GLY A 50 2.74 -0.73 4.95
C GLY A 50 2.49 -1.60 3.74
N HIS A 51 1.30 -2.23 3.70
CA HIS A 51 0.84 -3.07 2.59
C HIS A 51 -0.22 -2.34 1.78
N ILE A 52 -0.41 -2.75 0.52
CA ILE A 52 -1.24 -2.04 -0.45
C ILE A 52 -2.31 -2.98 -0.99
N LEU A 53 -3.55 -2.52 -0.99
CA LEU A 53 -4.65 -3.11 -1.72
C LEU A 53 -4.88 -2.32 -3.01
N LEU A 54 -4.78 -2.98 -4.14
CA LEU A 54 -4.91 -2.37 -5.44
C LEU A 54 -6.22 -2.80 -6.10
N GLU A 55 -7.04 -1.83 -6.43
CA GLU A 55 -8.28 -2.05 -7.15
C GLU A 55 -8.17 -1.53 -8.58
N GLY A 56 -8.57 -2.33 -9.54
CA GLY A 56 -8.54 -1.94 -10.96
C GLY A 56 -8.74 -3.15 -11.86
N VAL A 57 -9.12 -2.87 -13.09
CA VAL A 57 -9.37 -3.89 -14.11
C VAL A 57 -8.09 -4.67 -14.47
N PRO A 58 -8.21 -5.87 -15.04
CA PRO A 58 -7.08 -6.62 -15.58
C PRO A 58 -6.31 -5.83 -16.64
N GLY A 59 -5.01 -6.12 -16.81
CA GLY A 59 -4.21 -5.53 -17.90
C GLY A 59 -3.54 -4.18 -17.57
N LEU A 60 -3.70 -3.63 -16.38
CA LEU A 60 -3.13 -2.33 -15.98
C LEU A 60 -1.73 -2.42 -15.37
N ALA A 61 -0.87 -3.31 -15.85
CA ALA A 61 0.53 -3.47 -15.47
C ALA A 61 0.80 -3.72 -13.96
N LYS A 62 -0.20 -4.18 -13.17
CA LYS A 62 -0.09 -4.43 -11.73
C LYS A 62 1.08 -5.36 -11.39
N THR A 63 1.12 -6.52 -12.03
CA THR A 63 2.18 -7.52 -11.87
C THR A 63 3.54 -6.97 -12.27
N LEU A 64 3.58 -6.22 -13.38
CA LEU A 64 4.81 -5.64 -13.90
C LEU A 64 5.37 -4.61 -12.91
N ALA A 65 4.53 -3.77 -12.30
CA ALA A 65 4.97 -2.72 -11.38
C ALA A 65 5.70 -3.28 -10.15
N ILE A 66 5.11 -4.23 -9.42
CA ILE A 66 5.75 -4.78 -8.21
C ILE A 66 6.97 -5.64 -8.55
N LYS A 67 6.94 -6.37 -9.67
CA LYS A 67 8.09 -7.14 -10.16
C LYS A 67 9.26 -6.22 -10.54
N THR A 68 9.00 -5.14 -11.27
CA THR A 68 10.02 -4.15 -11.62
C THR A 68 10.60 -3.49 -10.36
N LEU A 69 9.76 -3.13 -9.39
CA LEU A 69 10.22 -2.57 -8.13
C LEU A 69 11.16 -3.54 -7.38
N SER A 70 10.80 -4.84 -7.32
CA SER A 70 11.65 -5.84 -6.67
C SER A 70 13.02 -5.99 -7.35
N GLN A 71 13.05 -5.97 -8.68
CA GLN A 71 14.28 -6.03 -9.45
C GLN A 71 15.17 -4.79 -9.27
N LEU A 72 14.58 -3.59 -9.22
CA LEU A 72 15.30 -2.35 -8.95
C LEU A 72 15.94 -2.29 -7.55
N ILE A 73 15.43 -3.08 -6.59
CA ILE A 73 15.90 -3.14 -5.21
C ILE A 73 16.78 -4.37 -4.95
N ASP A 74 16.96 -5.26 -5.95
CA ASP A 74 17.64 -6.55 -5.80
C ASP A 74 17.06 -7.37 -4.65
N ALA A 75 15.76 -7.62 -4.71
CA ALA A 75 15.01 -8.27 -3.64
C ALA A 75 14.08 -9.36 -4.20
N ASP A 76 13.80 -10.37 -3.37
CA ASP A 76 12.98 -11.51 -3.74
C ASP A 76 11.52 -11.11 -4.04
N TYR A 77 11.00 -11.67 -5.14
CA TYR A 77 9.63 -11.49 -5.58
C TYR A 77 8.90 -12.82 -5.66
N SER A 78 7.64 -12.82 -5.23
CA SER A 78 6.72 -13.94 -5.39
C SER A 78 5.34 -13.48 -5.84
N ARG A 79 4.67 -14.29 -6.66
CA ARG A 79 3.27 -14.10 -7.05
C ARG A 79 2.43 -15.27 -6.55
N ILE A 80 1.34 -14.96 -5.90
CA ILE A 80 0.33 -15.91 -5.44
C ILE A 80 -0.97 -15.58 -6.16
N GLN A 81 -1.41 -16.46 -7.05
CA GLN A 81 -2.73 -16.34 -7.68
C GLN A 81 -3.76 -16.94 -6.74
N PHE A 82 -4.69 -16.12 -6.28
CA PHE A 82 -5.76 -16.58 -5.39
C PHE A 82 -6.86 -17.25 -6.20
N THR A 83 -7.22 -18.46 -5.81
CA THR A 83 -8.26 -19.29 -6.46
C THR A 83 -9.15 -19.93 -5.39
N PRO A 84 -10.37 -20.37 -5.74
CA PRO A 84 -11.31 -20.97 -4.77
C PRO A 84 -10.80 -22.26 -4.09
N ASP A 85 -9.88 -22.96 -4.72
CA ASP A 85 -9.29 -24.23 -4.25
C ASP A 85 -7.99 -24.05 -3.46
N LEU A 86 -7.47 -22.81 -3.36
CA LEU A 86 -6.24 -22.50 -2.64
C LEU A 86 -6.39 -22.81 -1.14
N LEU A 87 -5.37 -23.40 -0.53
CA LEU A 87 -5.28 -23.67 0.89
C LEU A 87 -4.32 -22.72 1.60
N PRO A 88 -4.48 -22.44 2.91
CA PRO A 88 -3.52 -21.66 3.67
C PRO A 88 -2.08 -22.17 3.54
N ALA A 89 -1.88 -23.50 3.51
CA ALA A 89 -0.57 -24.11 3.34
C ALA A 89 0.12 -23.77 2.01
N ASP A 90 -0.66 -23.48 0.96
CA ASP A 90 -0.09 -23.06 -0.34
C ASP A 90 0.49 -21.66 -0.28
N VAL A 91 0.03 -20.82 0.65
CA VAL A 91 0.51 -19.46 0.87
C VAL A 91 1.68 -19.41 1.85
N ILE A 92 1.50 -20.03 3.03
CA ILE A 92 2.46 -19.93 4.14
C ILE A 92 3.47 -21.07 4.18
N GLY A 93 3.15 -22.21 3.55
CA GLY A 93 3.97 -23.41 3.59
C GLY A 93 3.42 -24.48 4.53
N THR A 94 4.07 -25.63 4.54
CA THR A 94 3.62 -26.81 5.29
C THR A 94 4.79 -27.69 5.69
N MET A 95 4.54 -28.65 6.55
CA MET A 95 5.48 -29.73 6.83
C MET A 95 5.28 -30.86 5.81
N ILE A 96 6.39 -31.30 5.22
CA ILE A 96 6.43 -32.45 4.31
C ILE A 96 7.31 -33.55 4.90
N TYR A 97 6.91 -34.81 4.72
CA TYR A 97 7.74 -35.95 5.11
C TYR A 97 8.75 -36.25 4.02
N SER A 98 10.05 -36.11 4.34
CA SER A 98 11.15 -36.51 3.46
C SER A 98 11.39 -38.01 3.63
N GLN A 99 11.06 -38.80 2.63
CA GLN A 99 11.38 -40.27 2.65
C GLN A 99 12.88 -40.54 2.69
N LYS A 100 13.68 -39.63 2.13
CA LYS A 100 15.14 -39.76 2.09
C LYS A 100 15.77 -39.59 3.47
N ASP A 101 15.27 -38.65 4.25
CA ASP A 101 15.84 -38.29 5.55
C ASP A 101 15.03 -38.88 6.72
N GLU A 102 13.90 -39.56 6.41
CA GLU A 102 12.94 -40.13 7.35
C GLU A 102 12.45 -39.11 8.41
N LYS A 103 12.31 -37.85 7.99
CA LYS A 103 11.96 -36.71 8.86
C LYS A 103 10.94 -35.79 8.21
N PHE A 104 10.16 -35.12 9.07
CA PHE A 104 9.38 -33.99 8.63
C PHE A 104 10.28 -32.77 8.42
N GLN A 105 10.12 -32.11 7.28
CA GLN A 105 10.83 -30.90 6.91
C GLN A 105 9.84 -29.78 6.61
N VAL A 106 10.19 -28.56 6.97
CA VAL A 106 9.40 -27.38 6.63
C VAL A 106 9.63 -27.01 5.18
N LYS A 107 8.57 -26.98 4.39
CA LYS A 107 8.55 -26.38 3.07
C LYS A 107 7.90 -25.00 3.18
N LYS A 108 8.72 -23.95 3.10
CA LYS A 108 8.25 -22.56 3.12
C LYS A 108 7.39 -22.27 1.89
N GLY A 109 6.32 -21.52 2.09
CA GLY A 109 5.43 -21.07 1.03
C GLY A 109 5.92 -19.78 0.34
N PRO A 110 5.22 -19.33 -0.70
CA PRO A 110 5.59 -18.16 -1.49
C PRO A 110 5.52 -16.83 -0.71
N VAL A 111 4.91 -16.80 0.47
CA VAL A 111 4.91 -15.60 1.32
C VAL A 111 6.30 -15.22 1.84
N PHE A 112 7.27 -16.14 1.79
CA PHE A 112 8.65 -15.90 2.21
C PHE A 112 9.48 -15.21 1.12
N ALA A 113 8.96 -14.09 0.61
CA ALA A 113 9.66 -13.19 -0.30
C ALA A 113 9.54 -11.75 0.21
N ASN A 114 10.44 -10.85 -0.20
CA ASN A 114 10.39 -9.44 0.15
C ASN A 114 9.17 -8.73 -0.44
N PHE A 115 8.84 -9.06 -1.69
CA PHE A 115 7.74 -8.50 -2.44
C PHE A 115 6.78 -9.61 -2.85
N VAL A 116 5.56 -9.53 -2.36
CA VAL A 116 4.51 -10.52 -2.64
C VAL A 116 3.36 -9.86 -3.37
N LEU A 117 3.05 -10.36 -4.55
CA LEU A 117 1.81 -10.06 -5.25
C LEU A 117 0.76 -11.11 -4.89
N ALA A 118 -0.26 -10.71 -4.13
CA ALA A 118 -1.44 -11.52 -3.88
C ALA A 118 -2.52 -11.17 -4.90
N ASP A 119 -2.51 -11.88 -6.03
CA ASP A 119 -3.35 -11.55 -7.18
C ASP A 119 -4.75 -12.11 -7.00
N GLU A 120 -5.77 -11.24 -7.17
CA GLU A 120 -7.20 -11.55 -6.99
C GLU A 120 -7.54 -12.13 -5.59
N ILE A 121 -7.09 -11.46 -4.53
CA ILE A 121 -7.22 -11.94 -3.14
C ILE A 121 -8.66 -12.31 -2.75
N ASN A 122 -9.65 -11.67 -3.37
CA ASN A 122 -11.08 -11.93 -3.13
C ASN A 122 -11.59 -13.22 -3.80
N ARG A 123 -10.78 -13.95 -4.56
CA ARG A 123 -11.19 -15.25 -5.16
C ARG A 123 -10.95 -16.46 -4.26
N ALA A 124 -10.13 -16.33 -3.23
CA ALA A 124 -9.87 -17.42 -2.30
C ALA A 124 -10.76 -17.34 -1.04
N PRO A 125 -11.04 -18.50 -0.41
CA PRO A 125 -11.82 -18.55 0.82
C PRO A 125 -11.22 -17.72 1.96
N ALA A 126 -12.07 -17.26 2.89
CA ALA A 126 -11.67 -16.40 4.01
C ALA A 126 -10.50 -16.95 4.86
N LYS A 127 -10.34 -18.27 4.96
CA LYS A 127 -9.23 -18.89 5.69
C LYS A 127 -7.88 -18.59 5.04
N VAL A 128 -7.81 -18.57 3.71
CA VAL A 128 -6.57 -18.27 2.96
C VAL A 128 -6.25 -16.79 3.05
N GLN A 129 -7.26 -15.94 2.88
CA GLN A 129 -7.12 -14.50 3.06
C GLN A 129 -6.59 -14.19 4.46
N SER A 130 -7.17 -14.81 5.51
CA SER A 130 -6.74 -14.61 6.90
C SER A 130 -5.29 -15.02 7.14
N ALA A 131 -4.82 -16.12 6.54
CA ALA A 131 -3.44 -16.57 6.67
C ALA A 131 -2.44 -15.53 6.10
N LEU A 132 -2.73 -14.95 4.92
CA LEU A 132 -1.90 -13.88 4.36
C LEU A 132 -1.94 -12.62 5.23
N LEU A 133 -3.14 -12.21 5.67
CA LEU A 133 -3.32 -11.00 6.47
C LEU A 133 -2.68 -11.11 7.88
N GLU A 134 -2.62 -12.31 8.44
CA GLU A 134 -1.88 -12.58 9.67
C GLU A 134 -0.37 -12.46 9.42
N ALA A 135 0.15 -13.08 8.38
CA ALA A 135 1.55 -12.97 7.98
C ALA A 135 1.97 -11.50 7.73
N MET A 136 1.10 -10.69 7.12
CA MET A 136 1.32 -9.25 6.91
C MET A 136 1.44 -8.49 8.24
N GLN A 137 0.60 -8.81 9.21
CA GLN A 137 0.55 -8.09 10.49
C GLN A 137 1.67 -8.50 11.43
N GLU A 138 1.89 -9.82 11.58
CA GLU A 138 2.84 -10.38 12.53
C GLU A 138 4.28 -10.44 11.98
N LYS A 139 4.45 -10.30 10.65
CA LYS A 139 5.72 -10.43 9.92
C LYS A 139 6.46 -11.74 10.22
N GLN A 140 5.70 -12.74 10.58
CA GLN A 140 6.16 -14.09 10.86
C GLN A 140 5.07 -15.10 10.53
N VAL A 141 5.48 -16.34 10.35
CA VAL A 141 4.58 -17.47 10.06
C VAL A 141 4.97 -18.66 10.93
N THR A 142 3.97 -19.32 11.52
CA THR A 142 4.16 -20.56 12.26
C THR A 142 3.79 -21.75 11.38
N ILE A 143 4.74 -22.68 11.18
CA ILE A 143 4.55 -23.91 10.42
C ILE A 143 4.86 -25.08 11.34
N GLY A 144 3.85 -25.89 11.66
CA GLY A 144 3.97 -26.93 12.69
C GLY A 144 4.22 -26.32 14.06
N SER A 145 5.38 -26.61 14.65
CA SER A 145 5.78 -26.09 15.97
C SER A 145 6.80 -24.93 15.88
N GLU A 146 7.21 -24.54 14.69
CA GLU A 146 8.27 -23.54 14.49
C GLU A 146 7.73 -22.23 13.92
N THR A 147 8.25 -21.11 14.40
CA THR A 147 7.91 -19.76 13.92
C THR A 147 9.08 -19.20 13.13
N PHE A 148 8.80 -18.75 11.92
CA PHE A 148 9.77 -18.19 10.98
C PHE A 148 9.46 -16.72 10.72
N GLN A 149 10.49 -15.88 10.83
CA GLN A 149 10.38 -14.47 10.44
C GLN A 149 10.32 -14.34 8.92
N LEU A 150 9.49 -13.40 8.44
CA LEU A 150 9.45 -13.04 7.04
C LEU A 150 10.64 -12.13 6.67
N PRO A 151 11.04 -12.06 5.39
CA PRO A 151 12.10 -11.17 4.94
C PRO A 151 11.78 -9.69 5.27
N ASN A 152 12.81 -8.88 5.45
CA ASN A 152 12.66 -7.46 5.66
C ASN A 152 13.55 -6.69 4.64
N PRO A 153 13.00 -5.76 3.84
CA PRO A 153 11.62 -5.26 3.83
C PRO A 153 10.61 -6.33 3.36
N PHE A 154 9.38 -6.27 3.87
CA PHE A 154 8.27 -7.10 3.46
C PHE A 154 7.11 -6.23 2.99
N LEU A 155 6.73 -6.35 1.72
CA LEU A 155 5.64 -5.61 1.10
C LEU A 155 4.70 -6.58 0.39
N VAL A 156 3.44 -6.58 0.77
CA VAL A 156 2.36 -7.25 0.04
C VAL A 156 1.58 -6.21 -0.75
N MET A 157 1.43 -6.46 -2.04
CA MET A 157 0.46 -5.81 -2.90
C MET A 157 -0.63 -6.83 -3.23
N ALA A 158 -1.81 -6.67 -2.65
CA ALA A 158 -2.96 -7.48 -2.98
C ALA A 158 -3.78 -6.81 -4.07
N THR A 159 -4.35 -7.57 -5.01
CA THR A 159 -5.22 -7.01 -6.04
C THR A 159 -6.65 -7.49 -5.88
N GLN A 160 -7.59 -6.63 -6.25
CA GLN A 160 -9.01 -6.95 -6.41
C GLN A 160 -9.48 -6.49 -7.78
N ASN A 161 -10.34 -7.31 -8.41
CA ASN A 161 -11.04 -6.91 -9.61
C ASN A 161 -12.46 -6.45 -9.23
N PRO A 162 -12.82 -5.18 -9.44
CA PRO A 162 -14.14 -4.66 -9.04
C PRO A 162 -15.27 -5.18 -9.95
N ILE A 163 -14.96 -5.67 -11.15
CA ILE A 163 -15.97 -6.10 -12.13
C ILE A 163 -16.41 -7.54 -11.88
N GLU A 164 -15.50 -8.40 -11.45
CA GLU A 164 -15.81 -9.81 -11.20
C GLU A 164 -16.41 -9.99 -9.80
N GLN A 165 -17.73 -10.20 -9.76
CA GLN A 165 -18.45 -10.45 -8.50
C GLN A 165 -18.80 -11.94 -8.31
N GLU A 166 -18.91 -12.71 -9.39
CA GLU A 166 -19.24 -14.13 -9.33
C GLU A 166 -18.07 -14.97 -8.79
N GLY A 167 -18.33 -15.82 -7.81
CA GLY A 167 -17.30 -16.68 -7.19
C GLY A 167 -16.27 -15.94 -6.34
N THR A 168 -16.60 -14.74 -5.85
CA THR A 168 -15.72 -13.95 -4.98
C THR A 168 -16.13 -14.04 -3.51
N TYR A 169 -15.14 -13.89 -2.63
CA TYR A 169 -15.28 -13.79 -1.18
C TYR A 169 -14.80 -12.40 -0.77
N PRO A 170 -15.69 -11.42 -0.59
CA PRO A 170 -15.29 -10.07 -0.23
C PRO A 170 -14.52 -10.07 1.08
N LEU A 171 -13.48 -9.26 1.14
CA LEU A 171 -12.73 -9.04 2.38
C LEU A 171 -13.61 -8.28 3.38
N PRO A 172 -13.79 -8.76 4.60
CA PRO A 172 -14.44 -7.98 5.66
C PRO A 172 -13.70 -6.66 5.91
N GLU A 173 -14.43 -5.62 6.29
CA GLU A 173 -13.88 -4.28 6.54
C GLU A 173 -12.69 -4.28 7.52
N ALA A 174 -12.79 -5.05 8.60
CA ALA A 174 -11.70 -5.20 9.57
C ALA A 174 -10.43 -5.83 8.98
N GLN A 175 -10.54 -6.56 7.88
CA GLN A 175 -9.42 -7.13 7.14
C GLN A 175 -8.85 -6.13 6.13
N VAL A 176 -9.71 -5.38 5.47
CA VAL A 176 -9.29 -4.31 4.53
C VAL A 176 -8.56 -3.19 5.27
N ASP A 177 -8.94 -2.86 6.52
CA ASP A 177 -8.26 -1.87 7.38
C ASP A 177 -6.78 -2.21 7.70
N ARG A 178 -6.35 -3.47 7.48
CA ARG A 178 -4.94 -3.88 7.62
C ARG A 178 -4.04 -3.38 6.49
N PHE A 179 -4.61 -3.10 5.33
CA PHE A 179 -3.87 -2.44 4.26
C PHE A 179 -3.70 -0.96 4.58
N MET A 180 -2.48 -0.46 4.40
CA MET A 180 -2.18 0.95 4.63
C MET A 180 -2.86 1.85 3.61
N LEU A 181 -2.77 1.45 2.34
CA LEU A 181 -3.34 2.14 1.20
C LEU A 181 -4.29 1.22 0.44
N LYS A 182 -5.43 1.75 0.02
CA LYS A 182 -6.25 1.19 -1.05
C LYS A 182 -6.13 2.12 -2.26
N VAL A 183 -5.46 1.66 -3.29
CA VAL A 183 -5.16 2.42 -4.50
C VAL A 183 -6.10 1.98 -5.61
N VAL A 184 -6.78 2.93 -6.22
CA VAL A 184 -7.62 2.70 -7.41
C VAL A 184 -6.83 3.15 -8.63
N ILE A 185 -6.74 2.29 -9.62
CA ILE A 185 -6.06 2.58 -10.88
C ILE A 185 -7.03 2.53 -12.05
N ASP A 186 -6.91 3.54 -12.89
CA ASP A 186 -7.70 3.71 -14.10
C ASP A 186 -6.94 3.30 -15.35
N TYR A 187 -7.66 3.26 -16.48
CA TYR A 187 -7.06 3.05 -17.79
C TYR A 187 -6.05 4.15 -18.13
N PRO A 188 -5.00 3.82 -18.89
CA PRO A 188 -4.07 4.82 -19.37
C PRO A 188 -4.77 5.82 -20.29
N SER A 189 -4.23 7.02 -20.38
CA SER A 189 -4.65 8.02 -21.34
C SER A 189 -4.35 7.56 -22.78
N LEU A 190 -5.01 8.17 -23.76
CA LEU A 190 -4.80 7.83 -25.17
C LEU A 190 -3.32 7.91 -25.61
N ASP A 191 -2.58 8.89 -25.11
CA ASP A 191 -1.17 9.05 -25.48
C ASP A 191 -0.27 8.03 -24.77
N GLU A 192 -0.58 7.67 -23.53
CA GLU A 192 0.08 6.58 -22.81
C GLU A 192 -0.20 5.22 -23.50
N GLU A 193 -1.42 4.98 -23.94
CA GLU A 193 -1.78 3.75 -24.66
C GLU A 193 -1.03 3.64 -26.00
N LYS A 194 -0.90 4.72 -26.77
CA LYS A 194 -0.04 4.76 -27.96
C LYS A 194 1.42 4.44 -27.65
N LYS A 195 1.92 4.94 -26.51
CA LYS A 195 3.29 4.64 -26.05
C LYS A 195 3.44 3.17 -25.70
N ILE A 196 2.48 2.60 -24.94
CA ILE A 196 2.42 1.16 -24.62
C ILE A 196 2.45 0.30 -25.89
N ILE A 197 1.64 0.65 -26.89
CA ILE A 197 1.61 -0.07 -28.18
C ILE A 197 2.99 -0.04 -28.84
N ARG A 198 3.61 1.13 -28.94
CA ARG A 198 4.92 1.29 -29.61
C ARG A 198 6.02 0.47 -28.92
N GLU A 199 6.08 0.53 -27.59
CA GLU A 199 7.09 -0.18 -26.79
C GLU A 199 6.91 -1.70 -26.88
N ASN A 200 5.66 -2.20 -26.84
CA ASN A 200 5.40 -3.64 -26.92
C ASN A 200 5.59 -4.22 -28.34
N ILE A 201 5.30 -3.44 -29.39
CA ILE A 201 5.52 -3.89 -30.78
C ILE A 201 7.01 -3.89 -31.14
N ALA A 202 7.80 -2.99 -30.55
CA ALA A 202 9.25 -2.95 -30.77
C ALA A 202 9.98 -4.22 -30.25
N GLY A 203 9.34 -4.99 -29.36
CA GLY A 203 9.82 -6.30 -28.93
C GLY A 203 10.98 -6.30 -27.93
N GLU A 204 11.48 -5.13 -27.57
CA GLU A 204 12.58 -4.98 -26.60
C GLU A 204 12.02 -4.44 -25.27
N MET A 205 11.86 -5.32 -24.29
CA MET A 205 11.61 -4.85 -22.94
C MET A 205 12.91 -4.25 -22.35
N PRO A 206 12.83 -3.06 -21.73
CA PRO A 206 14.00 -2.46 -21.08
C PRO A 206 14.58 -3.40 -20.04
N GLU A 207 15.90 -3.58 -20.06
CA GLU A 207 16.59 -4.31 -19.01
C GLU A 207 16.51 -3.55 -17.69
N VAL A 208 16.06 -4.25 -16.64
CA VAL A 208 15.94 -3.68 -15.30
C VAL A 208 17.17 -4.09 -14.50
N THR A 209 18.01 -3.12 -14.18
CA THR A 209 19.19 -3.32 -13.32
C THR A 209 18.93 -2.75 -11.93
N PRO A 210 19.42 -3.40 -10.85
CA PRO A 210 19.28 -2.88 -9.50
C PRO A 210 19.89 -1.48 -9.35
N VAL A 211 19.17 -0.58 -8.69
CA VAL A 211 19.61 0.80 -8.40
C VAL A 211 19.74 1.07 -6.91
N THR A 212 19.27 0.15 -6.07
CA THR A 212 19.37 0.21 -4.61
C THR A 212 19.28 -1.20 -4.02
N THR A 213 19.42 -1.32 -2.70
CA THR A 213 19.34 -2.61 -1.99
C THR A 213 18.29 -2.60 -0.90
N ALA A 214 17.90 -3.79 -0.42
CA ALA A 214 16.99 -3.97 0.71
C ALA A 214 17.48 -3.21 1.96
N GLU A 215 18.78 -3.25 2.26
CA GLU A 215 19.36 -2.54 3.40
C GLU A 215 19.26 -1.01 3.26
N ALA A 216 19.39 -0.48 2.04
CA ALA A 216 19.22 0.94 1.79
C ALA A 216 17.77 1.37 2.04
N ILE A 217 16.79 0.54 1.67
CA ILE A 217 15.38 0.77 2.00
C ILE A 217 15.14 0.79 3.52
N LEU A 218 15.75 -0.15 4.25
CA LEU A 218 15.61 -0.19 5.71
C LEU A 218 16.22 1.04 6.39
N ARG A 219 17.37 1.52 5.91
CA ARG A 219 17.96 2.79 6.37
C ARG A 219 17.03 3.97 6.06
N ALA A 220 16.49 4.03 4.85
CA ALA A 220 15.53 5.07 4.47
C ALA A 220 14.28 5.07 5.35
N ARG A 221 13.71 3.90 5.69
CA ARG A 221 12.59 3.78 6.63
C ARG A 221 12.90 4.41 8.00
N SER A 222 14.12 4.27 8.48
CA SER A 222 14.54 4.89 9.75
C SER A 222 14.52 6.42 9.64
N VAL A 223 15.02 6.96 8.52
CA VAL A 223 15.02 8.40 8.27
C VAL A 223 13.61 8.96 8.02
N VAL A 224 12.74 8.20 7.32
CA VAL A 224 11.33 8.59 7.14
C VAL A 224 10.61 8.77 8.48
N ARG A 225 10.93 7.97 9.49
CA ARG A 225 10.34 8.10 10.84
C ARG A 225 10.74 9.39 11.54
N GLU A 226 11.86 9.99 11.14
CA GLU A 226 12.38 11.23 11.71
C GLU A 226 11.83 12.49 11.00
N VAL A 227 11.16 12.33 9.83
CA VAL A 227 10.48 13.45 9.17
C VAL A 227 9.54 14.13 10.16
N TYR A 228 9.77 15.43 10.34
CA TYR A 228 9.07 16.22 11.34
C TYR A 228 7.60 16.42 10.97
N ILE A 229 6.73 16.25 11.95
CA ILE A 229 5.30 16.62 11.87
C ILE A 229 5.06 17.66 12.96
N ASP A 230 4.62 18.85 12.55
CA ASP A 230 4.20 19.90 13.46
C ASP A 230 2.88 19.54 14.16
N GLU A 231 2.68 20.02 15.41
CA GLU A 231 1.46 19.77 16.17
C GLU A 231 0.19 20.20 15.40
N LYS A 232 0.27 21.27 14.61
CA LYS A 232 -0.84 21.72 13.76
C LYS A 232 -1.17 20.73 12.65
N ILE A 233 -0.16 20.06 12.09
CA ILE A 233 -0.36 19.01 11.10
C ILE A 233 -0.93 17.75 11.75
N GLU A 234 -0.49 17.41 12.98
CA GLU A 234 -1.10 16.32 13.75
C GLU A 234 -2.57 16.60 14.04
N GLN A 235 -2.90 17.82 14.43
CA GLN A 235 -4.28 18.25 14.63
C GLN A 235 -5.08 18.17 13.34
N TYR A 236 -4.54 18.64 12.20
CA TYR A 236 -5.18 18.56 10.89
C TYR A 236 -5.49 17.12 10.48
N ILE A 237 -4.54 16.19 10.68
CA ILE A 237 -4.75 14.75 10.44
C ILE A 237 -5.88 14.21 11.34
N ALA A 238 -5.87 14.58 12.63
CA ALA A 238 -6.90 14.17 13.58
C ALA A 238 -8.27 14.71 13.16
N ASP A 239 -8.35 15.97 12.76
CA ASP A 239 -9.60 16.62 12.35
C ASP A 239 -10.20 15.97 11.10
N ILE A 240 -9.37 15.63 10.10
CA ILE A 240 -9.82 14.88 8.92
C ILE A 240 -10.47 13.56 9.34
N VAL A 241 -9.81 12.78 10.21
CA VAL A 241 -10.34 11.49 10.64
C VAL A 241 -11.56 11.65 11.56
N PHE A 242 -11.57 12.63 12.44
CA PHE A 242 -12.73 12.94 13.29
C PHE A 242 -13.93 13.41 12.47
N ALA A 243 -13.74 14.16 11.38
CA ALA A 243 -14.79 14.55 10.46
C ALA A 243 -15.49 13.35 9.82
N THR A 244 -14.79 12.21 9.62
CA THR A 244 -15.43 10.97 9.15
C THR A 244 -16.38 10.35 10.18
N ARG A 245 -16.17 10.60 11.48
CA ARG A 245 -16.96 10.04 12.60
C ARG A 245 -18.05 10.99 13.08
N TYR A 246 -17.74 12.29 13.06
CA TYR A 246 -18.57 13.36 13.61
C TYR A 246 -18.71 14.51 12.62
N PRO A 247 -19.28 14.29 11.42
CA PRO A 247 -19.34 15.31 10.37
C PRO A 247 -20.08 16.58 10.81
N ASP A 248 -21.06 16.48 11.70
CA ASP A 248 -21.79 17.63 12.24
C ASP A 248 -20.86 18.67 12.90
N ARG A 249 -19.77 18.23 13.52
CA ARG A 249 -18.81 19.13 14.20
C ARG A 249 -17.97 19.95 13.23
N TYR A 250 -17.87 19.50 11.98
CA TYR A 250 -17.11 20.13 10.91
C TYR A 250 -17.97 20.80 9.84
N ALA A 251 -19.22 21.12 10.21
CA ALA A 251 -20.21 21.72 9.30
C ALA A 251 -20.47 20.91 8.02
N LEU A 252 -20.40 19.55 8.13
CA LEU A 252 -20.65 18.57 7.10
C LEU A 252 -21.93 17.77 7.41
N LYS A 253 -23.01 18.47 7.75
CA LYS A 253 -24.27 17.85 8.20
C LYS A 253 -24.87 16.92 7.14
N ASP A 254 -24.66 17.24 5.87
CA ASP A 254 -25.08 16.42 4.72
C ASP A 254 -24.42 15.05 4.67
N LEU A 255 -23.27 14.87 5.32
CA LEU A 255 -22.57 13.57 5.37
C LEU A 255 -23.02 12.67 6.52
N LYS A 256 -23.79 13.19 7.48
CA LYS A 256 -24.16 12.45 8.69
C LYS A 256 -24.94 11.16 8.35
N ASP A 257 -25.89 11.27 7.44
CA ASP A 257 -26.76 10.17 7.05
C ASP A 257 -26.14 9.31 5.92
N MET A 258 -24.95 9.72 5.42
CA MET A 258 -24.22 9.03 4.34
C MET A 258 -23.11 8.10 4.85
N ILE A 259 -22.65 8.31 6.09
CA ILE A 259 -21.54 7.53 6.68
C ILE A 259 -22.10 6.59 7.74
N SER A 260 -21.93 5.27 7.53
CA SER A 260 -22.30 4.25 8.51
C SER A 260 -21.24 4.09 9.62
N PHE A 261 -19.97 4.21 9.26
CA PHE A 261 -18.85 4.26 10.20
C PHE A 261 -17.68 5.06 9.60
N GLY A 262 -16.90 5.72 10.45
CA GLY A 262 -15.73 6.49 10.07
C GLY A 262 -14.41 5.80 10.39
N GLY A 263 -13.31 6.43 9.99
CA GLY A 263 -11.96 5.90 10.15
C GLY A 263 -11.58 5.55 11.60
N SER A 264 -10.92 4.42 11.80
CA SER A 264 -10.36 4.02 13.10
C SER A 264 -9.10 4.85 13.45
N PRO A 265 -8.51 4.73 14.66
CA PRO A 265 -7.21 5.33 14.96
C PRO A 265 -6.09 4.89 14.00
N ARG A 266 -6.22 3.72 13.36
CA ARG A 266 -5.31 3.30 12.29
C ARG A 266 -5.32 4.27 11.10
N ALA A 267 -6.46 4.90 10.81
CA ALA A 267 -6.55 5.91 9.77
C ALA A 267 -5.61 7.10 10.05
N SER A 268 -5.65 7.66 11.27
CA SER A 268 -4.77 8.76 11.67
C SER A 268 -3.30 8.37 11.62
N ILE A 269 -2.96 7.18 12.16
CA ILE A 269 -1.59 6.65 12.15
C ILE A 269 -1.09 6.47 10.70
N ASN A 270 -1.92 5.90 9.82
CA ASN A 270 -1.54 5.64 8.44
C ASN A 270 -1.46 6.93 7.62
N LEU A 271 -2.32 7.93 7.87
CA LEU A 271 -2.18 9.26 7.27
C LEU A 271 -0.85 9.91 7.64
N ALA A 272 -0.49 9.90 8.93
CA ALA A 272 0.78 10.46 9.39
C ALA A 272 1.99 9.73 8.77
N LYS A 273 1.97 8.40 8.75
CA LYS A 273 3.05 7.59 8.14
C LYS A 273 3.16 7.84 6.63
N ALA A 274 2.04 7.84 5.90
CA ALA A 274 2.01 8.06 4.46
C ALA A 274 2.47 9.48 4.11
N ALA A 275 2.03 10.49 4.87
CA ALA A 275 2.45 11.88 4.68
C ALA A 275 3.97 12.07 4.91
N ARG A 276 4.56 11.40 5.94
CA ARG A 276 6.01 11.37 6.14
C ARG A 276 6.76 10.77 4.96
N ALA A 277 6.31 9.61 4.48
CA ALA A 277 6.91 8.96 3.33
C ALA A 277 6.79 9.83 2.06
N TYR A 278 5.64 10.46 1.87
CA TYR A 278 5.43 11.37 0.74
C TYR A 278 6.35 12.60 0.82
N ALA A 279 6.48 13.23 2.00
CA ALA A 279 7.42 14.33 2.22
C ALA A 279 8.87 13.90 1.93
N PHE A 280 9.28 12.71 2.38
CA PHE A 280 10.60 12.12 2.09
C PHE A 280 10.83 11.92 0.59
N ILE A 281 9.84 11.39 -0.14
CA ILE A 281 9.89 11.24 -1.61
C ILE A 281 10.06 12.62 -2.28
N LYS A 282 9.43 13.66 -1.71
CA LYS A 282 9.58 15.07 -2.14
C LYS A 282 10.84 15.75 -1.60
N ARG A 283 11.75 14.99 -0.94
CA ARG A 283 13.03 15.45 -0.38
C ARG A 283 12.88 16.54 0.68
N ARG A 284 11.82 16.47 1.49
CA ARG A 284 11.56 17.41 2.59
C ARG A 284 11.64 16.71 3.94
N GLY A 285 12.25 17.39 4.93
CA GLY A 285 12.38 16.93 6.31
C GLY A 285 11.17 17.22 7.18
N TYR A 286 10.10 17.77 6.63
CA TYR A 286 8.88 18.10 7.34
C TYR A 286 7.65 17.87 6.46
N VAL A 287 6.54 17.56 7.11
CA VAL A 287 5.24 17.35 6.46
C VAL A 287 4.51 18.69 6.32
N VAL A 288 3.88 18.89 5.17
CA VAL A 288 2.96 20.01 4.91
C VAL A 288 1.54 19.50 4.67
N PRO A 289 0.50 20.35 4.79
CA PRO A 289 -0.89 19.93 4.58
C PRO A 289 -1.13 19.23 3.24
N GLU A 290 -0.44 19.67 2.20
CA GLU A 290 -0.53 19.10 0.85
C GLU A 290 -0.10 17.63 0.81
N ASP A 291 0.86 17.21 1.65
CA ASP A 291 1.27 15.81 1.75
C ASP A 291 0.18 14.94 2.33
N VAL A 292 -0.52 15.44 3.35
CA VAL A 292 -1.67 14.76 3.96
C VAL A 292 -2.79 14.63 2.93
N ARG A 293 -3.09 15.70 2.20
CA ARG A 293 -4.13 15.72 1.14
C ARG A 293 -3.80 14.75 0.01
N ALA A 294 -2.53 14.67 -0.39
CA ALA A 294 -2.07 13.80 -1.48
C ALA A 294 -2.32 12.31 -1.21
N VAL A 295 -2.25 11.88 0.05
CA VAL A 295 -2.40 10.47 0.43
C VAL A 295 -3.78 10.14 1.05
N ALA A 296 -4.61 11.16 1.30
CA ALA A 296 -5.83 11.00 2.08
C ALA A 296 -6.84 10.05 1.43
N HIS A 297 -7.03 10.11 0.12
CA HIS A 297 -7.95 9.22 -0.57
C HIS A 297 -7.52 7.75 -0.45
N ASP A 298 -6.27 7.45 -0.69
CA ASP A 298 -5.74 6.09 -0.63
C ASP A 298 -5.76 5.51 0.79
N VAL A 299 -5.60 6.36 1.81
CA VAL A 299 -5.65 5.94 3.20
C VAL A 299 -7.08 5.79 3.70
N LEU A 300 -8.03 6.63 3.27
CA LEU A 300 -9.36 6.73 3.89
C LEU A 300 -10.47 6.01 3.14
N ARG A 301 -10.38 5.83 1.80
CA ARG A 301 -11.50 5.30 0.99
C ARG A 301 -12.03 3.95 1.45
N HIS A 302 -11.18 3.10 2.02
CA HIS A 302 -11.55 1.79 2.53
C HIS A 302 -11.79 1.76 4.05
N ARG A 303 -11.84 2.92 4.68
CA ARG A 303 -12.04 3.11 6.13
C ARG A 303 -13.29 3.89 6.46
N ILE A 304 -14.06 4.25 5.44
CA ILE A 304 -15.34 4.94 5.56
C ILE A 304 -16.40 4.02 4.97
N GLY A 305 -17.30 3.55 5.82
CA GLY A 305 -18.47 2.78 5.38
C GLY A 305 -19.58 3.70 4.94
N LEU A 306 -20.22 3.35 3.84
CA LEU A 306 -21.39 4.06 3.31
C LEU A 306 -22.68 3.49 3.91
N THR A 307 -23.72 4.30 3.98
CA THR A 307 -25.07 3.83 4.24
C THR A 307 -25.73 3.37 2.96
N TYR A 308 -26.79 2.54 3.07
CA TYR A 308 -27.59 2.15 1.91
C TYR A 308 -28.17 3.34 1.16
N GLU A 309 -28.46 4.42 1.87
CA GLU A 309 -28.97 5.67 1.30
C GLU A 309 -27.91 6.35 0.42
N ALA A 310 -26.65 6.36 0.88
CA ALA A 310 -25.52 6.89 0.12
C ALA A 310 -25.28 6.05 -1.14
N GLU A 311 -25.26 4.71 -1.01
CA GLU A 311 -25.11 3.80 -2.15
C GLU A 311 -26.25 3.93 -3.16
N ALA A 312 -27.49 4.00 -2.70
CA ALA A 312 -28.65 4.22 -3.57
C ALA A 312 -28.62 5.57 -4.31
N SER A 313 -27.93 6.56 -3.71
CA SER A 313 -27.71 7.88 -4.31
C SER A 313 -26.43 7.95 -5.16
N ASN A 314 -25.75 6.82 -5.38
CA ASN A 314 -24.47 6.71 -6.09
C ASN A 314 -23.36 7.60 -5.50
N ILE A 315 -23.41 7.88 -4.20
CA ILE A 315 -22.35 8.62 -3.50
C ILE A 315 -21.20 7.64 -3.21
N THR A 316 -19.98 8.07 -3.51
CA THR A 316 -18.77 7.27 -3.34
C THR A 316 -17.99 7.69 -2.09
N SER A 317 -17.16 6.79 -1.55
CA SER A 317 -16.24 7.12 -0.46
C SER A 317 -15.24 8.21 -0.88
N GLU A 318 -14.85 8.28 -2.14
CA GLU A 318 -14.00 9.32 -2.72
C GLU A 318 -14.64 10.71 -2.62
N GLU A 319 -15.94 10.83 -2.93
CA GLU A 319 -16.67 12.09 -2.81
C GLU A 319 -16.76 12.54 -1.36
N ILE A 320 -17.00 11.61 -0.43
CA ILE A 320 -17.02 11.90 1.01
C ILE A 320 -15.65 12.39 1.48
N VAL A 321 -14.56 11.68 1.14
CA VAL A 321 -13.19 12.08 1.47
C VAL A 321 -12.88 13.45 0.89
N SER A 322 -13.24 13.72 -0.36
CA SER A 322 -13.05 15.01 -1.03
C SER A 322 -13.77 16.15 -0.32
N LYS A 323 -15.04 15.93 0.09
CA LYS A 323 -15.82 16.93 0.86
C LYS A 323 -15.16 17.23 2.21
N ILE A 324 -14.68 16.19 2.92
CA ILE A 324 -14.01 16.35 4.21
C ILE A 324 -12.73 17.16 4.07
N ILE A 325 -11.85 16.76 3.14
CA ILE A 325 -10.54 17.42 2.92
C ILE A 325 -10.71 18.90 2.53
N ASN A 326 -11.77 19.21 1.76
CA ASN A 326 -12.02 20.58 1.32
C ASN A 326 -12.68 21.43 2.41
N LYS A 327 -13.27 20.83 3.44
CA LYS A 327 -13.99 21.53 4.50
C LYS A 327 -13.17 21.71 5.77
N VAL A 328 -12.33 20.72 6.12
CA VAL A 328 -11.47 20.80 7.30
C VAL A 328 -10.45 21.93 7.10
N GLU A 329 -10.32 22.76 8.12
CA GLU A 329 -9.44 23.93 8.09
C GLU A 329 -7.98 23.50 7.96
N VAL A 330 -7.28 24.14 7.03
CA VAL A 330 -5.86 23.90 6.77
C VAL A 330 -5.06 24.79 7.71
N PRO A 331 -4.06 24.25 8.45
CA PRO A 331 -3.28 25.00 9.43
C PRO A 331 -2.35 26.05 8.81
#